data_384a28afd3f1b2cd16724e3d04ca114f
#
_entry.id   384a28afd3f1b2cd16724e3d04ca114f
#
_cell.length_a   1.000
_cell.length_b   1.000
_cell.length_c   1.000
_cell.angle_alpha   90.00
_cell.angle_beta   90.00
_cell.angle_gamma   90.00
#
_symmetry.space_group_name_H-M   'P 1'
#
loop_
_entity.id
_entity.type
_entity.pdbx_description
1 polymer ?
#
loop_
_entity_poly.entity_id
_entity_poly.type
_entity_poly.pdbx_seq_one_letter_code
_entity_poly.pdbx_strand_id
1 'polypeptide(L)'
;FLFDETKLLIGDTFSFINVMISQTILALQRQQARKKAQEILLETEKEKMRSNLLRAVSHDLRTPLTGIIGAATTLLENGTQIASEDSRKMLMDIQHDAEWLIHMVENLLSVTKITGGATNLKKQDEIIEEIVGEAVGRIRKRFPDSVVNVSVPEEMLIVPMDATLIEQVLINLMENAIRHSGSTAPIGVKVSRKKSGAVFTISDNGKGIDPSRIPDIFDGKTQHG
;
A
#
# COMPACT_ATOMS: atom_id res chain seq x y z
N PHE A 1 -1.53 79.36 -5.85
CA PHE A 1 -2.03 78.48 -4.72
C PHE A 1 -2.61 77.15 -5.21
N LEU A 2 -3.17 77.05 -6.39
CA LEU A 2 -3.75 75.79 -6.96
C LEU A 2 -2.71 74.77 -7.46
N PHE A 3 -1.48 75.18 -7.70
CA PHE A 3 -0.41 74.30 -8.19
C PHE A 3 0.26 73.42 -7.11
N ASP A 4 0.11 73.78 -5.82
CA ASP A 4 0.77 73.07 -4.73
C ASP A 4 -0.07 71.84 -4.25
N GLU A 5 -1.38 71.98 -4.23
CA GLU A 5 -2.29 70.85 -3.80
C GLU A 5 -2.27 69.68 -4.78
N THR A 6 -2.17 69.96 -6.10
CA THR A 6 -2.08 68.90 -7.12
C THR A 6 -0.77 68.12 -7.06
N LYS A 7 0.32 68.74 -6.70
CA LYS A 7 1.61 68.09 -6.51
C LYS A 7 1.65 67.23 -5.26
N LEU A 8 1.01 67.66 -4.17
CA LEU A 8 0.86 66.87 -2.98
C LEU A 8 -0.04 65.64 -3.20
N LEU A 9 -1.15 65.80 -3.86
CA LEU A 9 -2.05 64.68 -4.22
C LEU A 9 -1.39 63.61 -5.12
N ILE A 10 -0.54 64.05 -6.08
CA ILE A 10 0.20 63.13 -6.93
C ILE A 10 1.30 62.37 -6.16
N GLY A 11 2.00 63.08 -5.21
CA GLY A 11 3.00 62.46 -4.36
C GLY A 11 2.44 61.39 -3.41
N ASP A 12 1.30 61.66 -2.79
CA ASP A 12 0.63 60.72 -1.91
C ASP A 12 0.07 59.49 -2.66
N THR A 13 -0.47 59.70 -3.87
CA THR A 13 -0.94 58.61 -4.75
C THR A 13 0.21 57.73 -5.18
N PHE A 14 1.36 58.29 -5.54
CA PHE A 14 2.56 57.55 -5.92
C PHE A 14 3.13 56.75 -4.76
N SER A 15 3.17 57.29 -3.57
CA SER A 15 3.58 56.61 -2.34
C SER A 15 2.65 55.45 -2.01
N PHE A 16 1.34 55.66 -2.10
CA PHE A 16 0.34 54.61 -1.91
C PHE A 16 0.50 53.45 -2.90
N ILE A 17 0.67 53.75 -4.19
CA ILE A 17 0.90 52.73 -5.23
C ILE A 17 2.17 51.93 -4.96
N ASN A 18 3.27 52.57 -4.56
CA ASN A 18 4.53 51.90 -4.24
C ASN A 18 4.39 50.97 -3.01
N VAL A 19 3.67 51.39 -1.99
CA VAL A 19 3.36 50.56 -0.83
C VAL A 19 2.51 49.31 -1.23
N MET A 20 1.48 49.51 -2.04
CA MET A 20 0.64 48.42 -2.56
C MET A 20 1.44 47.43 -3.40
N ILE A 21 2.27 47.89 -4.29
CA ILE A 21 3.15 47.05 -5.12
C ILE A 21 4.11 46.25 -4.19
N SER A 22 4.75 46.92 -3.24
CA SER A 22 5.68 46.27 -2.31
C SER A 22 5.01 45.20 -1.45
N GLN A 23 3.80 45.49 -0.98
CA GLN A 23 3.01 44.50 -0.24
C GLN A 23 2.57 43.32 -1.09
N THR A 24 2.20 43.56 -2.34
CA THR A 24 1.83 42.50 -3.29
C THR A 24 3.02 41.60 -3.62
N ILE A 25 4.19 42.20 -3.88
CA ILE A 25 5.44 41.45 -4.11
C ILE A 25 5.78 40.59 -2.89
N LEU A 26 5.71 41.15 -1.70
CA LEU A 26 5.99 40.42 -0.46
C LEU A 26 5.00 39.28 -0.23
N ALA A 27 3.72 39.49 -0.52
CA ALA A 27 2.69 38.44 -0.43
C ALA A 27 2.97 37.30 -1.42
N LEU A 28 3.32 37.60 -2.67
CA LEU A 28 3.70 36.61 -3.67
C LEU A 28 4.96 35.82 -3.27
N GLN A 29 5.97 36.51 -2.75
CA GLN A 29 7.20 35.86 -2.26
C GLN A 29 6.93 34.92 -1.10
N ARG A 30 6.06 35.34 -0.15
CA ARG A 30 5.64 34.50 0.97
C ARG A 30 4.86 33.27 0.49
N GLN A 31 3.99 33.45 -0.49
CA GLN A 31 3.23 32.35 -1.08
C GLN A 31 4.14 31.33 -1.78
N GLN A 32 5.09 31.80 -2.57
CA GLN A 32 6.08 30.95 -3.22
C GLN A 32 6.98 30.21 -2.21
N ALA A 33 7.46 30.91 -1.18
CA ALA A 33 8.25 30.30 -0.12
C ALA A 33 7.47 29.21 0.64
N ARG A 34 6.19 29.47 0.97
CA ARG A 34 5.33 28.46 1.58
C ARG A 34 5.13 27.25 0.69
N LYS A 35 4.86 27.45 -0.60
CA LYS A 35 4.68 26.36 -1.56
C LYS A 35 5.94 25.49 -1.65
N LYS A 36 7.11 26.13 -1.76
CA LYS A 36 8.39 25.44 -1.82
C LYS A 36 8.71 24.68 -0.52
N ALA A 37 8.41 25.27 0.64
CA ALA A 37 8.58 24.60 1.93
C ALA A 37 7.66 23.36 2.05
N GLN A 38 6.44 23.45 1.55
CA GLN A 38 5.50 22.34 1.55
C GLN A 38 5.92 21.20 0.61
N GLU A 39 6.47 21.54 -0.56
CA GLU A 39 7.03 20.56 -1.50
C GLU A 39 8.23 19.81 -0.89
N ILE A 40 9.15 20.54 -0.24
CA ILE A 40 10.32 19.96 0.45
C ILE A 40 9.87 19.05 1.62
N LEU A 41 8.86 19.48 2.38
CA LEU A 41 8.33 18.68 3.49
C LEU A 41 7.75 17.36 2.98
N LEU A 42 6.93 17.41 1.93
CA LEU A 42 6.35 16.22 1.30
C LEU A 42 7.44 15.27 0.76
N GLU A 43 8.47 15.80 0.17
CA GLU A 43 9.59 15.00 -0.35
C GLU A 43 10.38 14.35 0.80
N THR A 44 10.62 15.09 1.88
CA THR A 44 11.27 14.56 3.08
C THR A 44 10.45 13.45 3.75
N GLU A 45 9.14 13.62 3.83
CA GLU A 45 8.24 12.59 4.37
C GLU A 45 8.24 11.33 3.50
N LYS A 46 8.23 11.46 2.18
CA LYS A 46 8.34 10.34 1.24
C LYS A 46 9.66 9.57 1.41
N GLU A 47 10.78 10.27 1.50
CA GLU A 47 12.09 9.64 1.70
C GLU A 47 12.19 8.96 3.08
N LYS A 48 11.64 9.56 4.12
CA LYS A 48 11.56 8.95 5.44
C LYS A 48 10.71 7.69 5.44
N MET A 49 9.55 7.72 4.77
CA MET A 49 8.69 6.56 4.61
C MET A 49 9.40 5.45 3.83
N ARG A 50 10.09 5.79 2.73
CA ARG A 50 10.88 4.84 1.94
C ARG A 50 12.00 4.19 2.76
N SER A 51 12.74 4.98 3.55
CA SER A 51 13.79 4.48 4.43
C SER A 51 13.26 3.54 5.51
N ASN A 52 12.13 3.90 6.14
CA ASN A 52 11.48 3.05 7.14
C ASN A 52 10.98 1.74 6.54
N LEU A 53 10.36 1.79 5.35
CA LEU A 53 9.93 0.60 4.60
C LEU A 53 11.11 -0.33 4.29
N LEU A 54 12.22 0.20 3.77
CA LEU A 54 13.40 -0.61 3.46
C LEU A 54 14.01 -1.27 4.70
N ARG A 55 13.98 -0.56 5.84
CA ARG A 55 14.47 -1.11 7.12
C ARG A 55 13.58 -2.23 7.61
N ALA A 56 12.26 -2.04 7.62
CA ALA A 56 11.29 -3.05 8.01
C ALA A 56 11.40 -4.30 7.11
N VAL A 57 11.41 -4.09 5.80
CA VAL A 57 11.57 -5.18 4.81
C VAL A 57 12.88 -5.94 5.02
N SER A 58 14.00 -5.24 5.26
CA SER A 58 15.30 -5.90 5.50
C SER A 58 15.30 -6.75 6.77
N HIS A 59 14.61 -6.30 7.82
CA HIS A 59 14.44 -7.07 9.04
C HIS A 59 13.60 -8.32 8.79
N ASP A 60 12.45 -8.16 8.13
CA ASP A 60 11.49 -9.23 7.92
C ASP A 60 11.99 -10.27 6.91
N LEU A 61 12.82 -9.89 5.94
CA LEU A 61 13.50 -10.84 5.05
C LEU A 61 14.57 -11.66 5.76
N ARG A 62 15.25 -11.09 6.77
CA ARG A 62 16.35 -11.78 7.46
C ARG A 62 15.88 -13.00 8.25
N THR A 63 14.72 -12.93 8.89
CA THR A 63 14.19 -14.00 9.75
C THR A 63 13.98 -15.32 8.99
N PRO A 64 13.17 -15.37 7.92
CA PRO A 64 12.97 -16.60 7.14
C PRO A 64 14.26 -17.05 6.42
N LEU A 65 15.09 -16.10 5.96
CA LEU A 65 16.36 -16.44 5.33
C LEU A 65 17.31 -17.15 6.33
N THR A 66 17.32 -16.71 7.58
CA THR A 66 18.10 -17.38 8.65
C THR A 66 17.52 -18.76 8.94
N GLY A 67 16.20 -18.92 8.95
CA GLY A 67 15.52 -20.22 9.09
C GLY A 67 15.91 -21.19 7.97
N ILE A 68 15.82 -20.76 6.72
CA ILE A 68 16.23 -21.54 5.55
C ILE A 68 17.68 -21.99 5.65
N ILE A 69 18.60 -21.05 5.95
CA ILE A 69 20.04 -21.36 6.06
C ILE A 69 20.28 -22.35 7.22
N GLY A 70 19.67 -22.13 8.38
CA GLY A 70 19.81 -23.00 9.54
C GLY A 70 19.33 -24.43 9.27
N ALA A 71 18.12 -24.58 8.72
CA ALA A 71 17.57 -25.88 8.37
C ALA A 71 18.40 -26.58 7.28
N ALA A 72 18.81 -25.85 6.23
CA ALA A 72 19.65 -26.40 5.17
C ALA A 72 21.03 -26.84 5.71
N THR A 73 21.69 -26.05 6.56
CA THR A 73 22.97 -26.41 7.20
C THR A 73 22.82 -27.67 8.03
N THR A 74 21.77 -27.74 8.86
CA THR A 74 21.51 -28.92 9.71
C THR A 74 21.32 -30.19 8.88
N LEU A 75 20.57 -30.09 7.76
CA LEU A 75 20.36 -31.20 6.83
C LEU A 75 21.66 -31.62 6.14
N LEU A 76 22.53 -30.68 5.77
CA LEU A 76 23.82 -30.99 5.13
C LEU A 76 24.82 -31.61 6.07
N GLU A 77 24.89 -31.14 7.32
CA GLU A 77 25.89 -31.63 8.31
C GLU A 77 25.48 -32.94 8.98
N ASN A 78 24.18 -33.11 9.26
CA ASN A 78 23.65 -34.20 10.06
C ASN A 78 22.59 -35.06 9.37
N GLY A 79 22.35 -34.89 8.06
CA GLY A 79 21.21 -35.47 7.34
C GLY A 79 21.13 -37.01 7.44
N THR A 80 22.26 -37.72 7.59
CA THR A 80 22.28 -39.18 7.79
C THR A 80 21.89 -39.62 9.19
N GLN A 81 21.91 -38.72 10.17
CA GLN A 81 21.59 -38.98 11.57
C GLN A 81 20.21 -38.46 12.00
N ILE A 82 19.57 -37.65 11.15
CA ILE A 82 18.27 -37.08 11.41
C ILE A 82 17.18 -38.06 10.94
N ALA A 83 16.14 -38.26 11.76
CA ALA A 83 14.97 -39.07 11.35
C ALA A 83 14.37 -38.54 10.07
N SER A 84 13.87 -39.42 9.19
CA SER A 84 13.31 -39.04 7.90
C SER A 84 12.11 -38.05 8.04
N GLU A 85 11.37 -38.15 9.11
CA GLU A 85 10.25 -37.26 9.43
C GLU A 85 10.73 -35.84 9.76
N ASP A 86 11.78 -35.71 10.56
CA ASP A 86 12.37 -34.41 10.93
C ASP A 86 13.03 -33.76 9.71
N SER A 87 13.72 -34.55 8.88
CA SER A 87 14.28 -34.07 7.61
C SER A 87 13.19 -33.53 6.66
N ARG A 88 12.06 -34.26 6.57
CA ARG A 88 10.92 -33.84 5.78
C ARG A 88 10.31 -32.54 6.31
N LYS A 89 10.16 -32.42 7.62
CA LYS A 89 9.65 -31.18 8.27
C LYS A 89 10.56 -29.99 7.96
N MET A 90 11.88 -30.16 8.11
CA MET A 90 12.84 -29.10 7.79
C MET A 90 12.76 -28.66 6.32
N LEU A 91 12.59 -29.60 5.38
CA LEU A 91 12.40 -29.26 3.97
C LEU A 91 11.09 -28.51 3.71
N MET A 92 10.01 -28.86 4.41
CA MET A 92 8.74 -28.15 4.35
C MET A 92 8.86 -26.74 4.91
N ASP A 93 9.57 -26.56 6.01
CA ASP A 93 9.83 -25.24 6.61
C ASP A 93 10.66 -24.36 5.64
N ILE A 94 11.70 -24.92 5.01
CA ILE A 94 12.47 -24.22 3.96
C ILE A 94 11.57 -23.78 2.80
N GLN A 95 10.73 -24.70 2.32
CA GLN A 95 9.81 -24.38 1.23
C GLN A 95 8.84 -23.26 1.63
N HIS A 96 8.26 -23.35 2.81
CA HIS A 96 7.33 -22.35 3.35
C HIS A 96 7.98 -20.95 3.45
N ASP A 97 9.18 -20.90 4.04
CA ASP A 97 9.93 -19.66 4.20
C ASP A 97 10.33 -19.05 2.84
N ALA A 98 10.73 -19.90 1.87
CA ALA A 98 11.05 -19.45 0.51
C ALA A 98 9.81 -18.89 -0.22
N GLU A 99 8.65 -19.55 -0.12
CA GLU A 99 7.39 -19.06 -0.67
C GLU A 99 6.99 -17.73 -0.04
N TRP A 100 7.15 -17.59 1.28
CA TRP A 100 6.89 -16.35 1.99
C TRP A 100 7.79 -15.20 1.49
N LEU A 101 9.09 -15.46 1.26
CA LEU A 101 10.04 -14.49 0.71
C LEU A 101 9.62 -14.01 -0.70
N ILE A 102 9.16 -14.92 -1.57
CA ILE A 102 8.67 -14.56 -2.90
C ILE A 102 7.52 -13.56 -2.79
N HIS A 103 6.55 -13.82 -1.89
CA HIS A 103 5.42 -12.91 -1.70
C HIS A 103 5.82 -11.56 -1.14
N MET A 104 6.77 -11.54 -0.22
CA MET A 104 7.31 -10.30 0.33
C MET A 104 7.92 -9.43 -0.78
N VAL A 105 8.69 -10.04 -1.70
CA VAL A 105 9.27 -9.35 -2.85
C VAL A 105 8.19 -8.83 -3.81
N GLU A 106 7.17 -9.61 -4.11
CA GLU A 106 6.04 -9.20 -4.96
C GLU A 106 5.29 -8.00 -4.36
N ASN A 107 5.04 -8.03 -3.05
CA ASN A 107 4.42 -6.92 -2.33
C ASN A 107 5.31 -5.66 -2.35
N LEU A 108 6.61 -5.80 -2.17
CA LEU A 108 7.56 -4.69 -2.22
C LEU A 108 7.61 -4.05 -3.62
N LEU A 109 7.61 -4.87 -4.68
CA LEU A 109 7.55 -4.38 -6.07
C LEU A 109 6.25 -3.62 -6.35
N SER A 110 5.13 -4.06 -5.78
CA SER A 110 3.85 -3.36 -5.89
C SER A 110 3.88 -2.00 -5.19
N VAL A 111 4.45 -1.93 -3.97
CA VAL A 111 4.63 -0.66 -3.23
C VAL A 111 5.56 0.29 -3.99
N THR A 112 6.67 -0.20 -4.56
CA THR A 112 7.60 0.65 -5.32
C THR A 112 6.98 1.22 -6.60
N LYS A 113 6.09 0.50 -7.27
CA LYS A 113 5.31 1.00 -8.41
C LYS A 113 4.39 2.17 -8.02
N ILE A 114 3.81 2.12 -6.83
CA ILE A 114 2.89 3.15 -6.32
C ILE A 114 3.67 4.39 -5.83
N THR A 115 4.79 4.18 -5.13
CA THR A 115 5.59 5.28 -4.54
C THR A 115 6.50 5.98 -5.52
N GLY A 116 6.82 5.36 -6.66
CA GLY A 116 7.69 5.90 -7.71
C GLY A 116 7.11 7.10 -8.50
N GLY A 117 6.00 7.64 -8.07
CA GLY A 117 5.34 8.81 -8.64
C GLY A 117 4.06 8.44 -9.40
N ALA A 118 3.03 9.26 -9.24
CA ALA A 118 1.68 9.11 -9.82
C ALA A 118 1.63 8.95 -11.36
N THR A 119 2.79 8.91 -12.02
CA THR A 119 2.96 8.89 -13.47
C THR A 119 2.82 7.49 -14.08
N ASN A 120 2.82 6.43 -13.28
CA ASN A 120 2.83 5.05 -13.80
C ASN A 120 1.56 4.22 -13.50
N LEU A 121 0.53 4.81 -12.89
CA LEU A 121 -0.77 4.13 -12.77
C LEU A 121 -1.43 4.04 -14.15
N LYS A 122 -1.51 2.84 -14.70
CA LYS A 122 -2.21 2.56 -15.95
C LYS A 122 -3.71 2.38 -15.68
N LYS A 123 -4.41 3.49 -15.44
CA LYS A 123 -5.85 3.44 -15.31
C LYS A 123 -6.48 3.21 -16.68
N GLN A 124 -7.17 2.10 -16.81
CA GLN A 124 -7.98 1.73 -17.97
C GLN A 124 -9.39 1.39 -17.49
N ASP A 125 -10.36 1.48 -18.39
CA ASP A 125 -11.72 1.06 -18.09
C ASP A 125 -11.76 -0.47 -18.03
N GLU A 126 -11.87 -1.00 -16.81
CA GLU A 126 -11.77 -2.42 -16.52
C GLU A 126 -13.10 -3.00 -16.05
N ILE A 127 -13.38 -4.24 -16.46
CA ILE A 127 -14.54 -5.01 -16.03
C ILE A 127 -14.24 -5.65 -14.68
N ILE A 128 -14.98 -5.26 -13.66
CA ILE A 128 -14.71 -5.72 -12.28
C ILE A 128 -14.84 -7.23 -12.12
N GLU A 129 -15.79 -7.85 -12.80
CA GLU A 129 -16.01 -9.29 -12.74
C GLU A 129 -14.80 -10.09 -13.20
N GLU A 130 -14.10 -9.63 -14.23
CA GLU A 130 -12.88 -10.25 -14.74
C GLU A 130 -11.75 -10.18 -13.70
N ILE A 131 -11.52 -9.00 -13.11
CA ILE A 131 -10.49 -8.81 -12.07
C ILE A 131 -10.76 -9.69 -10.85
N VAL A 132 -12.00 -9.73 -10.38
CA VAL A 132 -12.40 -10.59 -9.25
C VAL A 132 -12.24 -12.07 -9.62
N GLY A 133 -12.64 -12.44 -10.84
CA GLY A 133 -12.52 -13.81 -11.34
C GLY A 133 -11.07 -14.29 -11.41
N GLU A 134 -10.15 -13.46 -11.89
CA GLU A 134 -8.72 -13.75 -11.94
C GLU A 134 -8.12 -13.86 -10.53
N ALA A 135 -8.40 -12.92 -9.64
CA ALA A 135 -7.92 -12.95 -8.25
C ALA A 135 -8.39 -14.21 -7.52
N VAL A 136 -9.68 -14.54 -7.60
CA VAL A 136 -10.25 -15.75 -7.00
C VAL A 136 -9.69 -17.02 -7.64
N GLY A 137 -9.48 -17.02 -8.95
CA GLY A 137 -8.87 -18.13 -9.68
C GLY A 137 -7.46 -18.46 -9.18
N ARG A 138 -6.65 -17.42 -8.90
CA ARG A 138 -5.30 -17.57 -8.31
C ARG A 138 -5.37 -18.11 -6.89
N ILE A 139 -6.28 -17.59 -6.07
CA ILE A 139 -6.48 -18.07 -4.69
C ILE A 139 -6.88 -19.55 -4.67
N ARG A 140 -7.83 -19.98 -5.51
CA ARG A 140 -8.26 -21.39 -5.59
C ARG A 140 -7.16 -22.34 -6.01
N LYS A 141 -6.29 -21.90 -6.92
CA LYS A 141 -5.12 -22.71 -7.33
C LYS A 141 -4.12 -22.88 -6.19
N ARG A 142 -3.93 -21.86 -5.39
CA ARG A 142 -2.94 -21.82 -4.32
C ARG A 142 -3.43 -22.44 -3.01
N PHE A 143 -4.70 -22.27 -2.71
CA PHE A 143 -5.38 -22.76 -1.51
C PHE A 143 -6.60 -23.60 -1.90
N PRO A 144 -6.37 -24.84 -2.43
CA PRO A 144 -7.46 -25.66 -2.99
C PRO A 144 -8.52 -26.03 -1.95
N ASP A 145 -8.14 -26.10 -0.67
CA ASP A 145 -9.04 -26.43 0.45
C ASP A 145 -9.87 -25.25 0.95
N SER A 146 -9.59 -24.03 0.46
CA SER A 146 -10.29 -22.83 0.90
C SER A 146 -11.48 -22.52 -0.02
N VAL A 147 -12.63 -22.28 0.59
CA VAL A 147 -13.86 -21.94 -0.14
C VAL A 147 -13.99 -20.42 -0.21
N VAL A 148 -14.10 -19.88 -1.42
CA VAL A 148 -14.34 -18.46 -1.66
C VAL A 148 -15.69 -18.27 -2.32
N ASN A 149 -16.59 -17.57 -1.63
CA ASN A 149 -17.91 -17.18 -2.11
C ASN A 149 -17.86 -15.78 -2.73
N VAL A 150 -18.22 -15.67 -3.99
CA VAL A 150 -18.17 -14.42 -4.76
C VAL A 150 -19.61 -13.93 -4.99
N SER A 151 -19.84 -12.64 -4.75
CA SER A 151 -21.08 -11.94 -5.05
C SER A 151 -20.75 -10.64 -5.79
N VAL A 152 -21.06 -10.57 -7.07
CA VAL A 152 -20.92 -9.38 -7.92
C VAL A 152 -22.31 -8.90 -8.36
N PRO A 153 -22.49 -7.62 -8.71
CA PRO A 153 -23.73 -7.13 -9.28
C PRO A 153 -24.09 -7.87 -10.58
N GLU A 154 -25.37 -8.02 -10.87
CA GLU A 154 -25.84 -8.60 -12.15
C GLU A 154 -25.52 -7.70 -13.35
N GLU A 155 -25.49 -6.38 -13.12
CA GLU A 155 -25.11 -5.41 -14.14
C GLU A 155 -23.59 -5.34 -14.29
N MET A 156 -23.08 -5.39 -15.52
CA MET A 156 -21.67 -5.17 -15.83
C MET A 156 -21.19 -3.85 -15.22
N LEU A 157 -20.15 -3.91 -14.41
CA LEU A 157 -19.57 -2.76 -13.75
C LEU A 157 -18.18 -2.47 -14.28
N ILE A 158 -18.07 -1.35 -15.01
CA ILE A 158 -16.81 -0.87 -15.57
C ILE A 158 -16.32 0.32 -14.74
N VAL A 159 -15.07 0.27 -14.29
CA VAL A 159 -14.46 1.32 -13.47
C VAL A 159 -13.03 1.58 -13.92
N PRO A 160 -12.59 2.85 -14.07
CA PRO A 160 -11.22 3.18 -14.42
C PRO A 160 -10.26 2.86 -13.28
N MET A 161 -9.46 1.79 -13.47
CA MET A 161 -8.50 1.33 -12.45
C MET A 161 -7.27 0.68 -13.10
N ASP A 162 -6.24 0.42 -12.31
CA ASP A 162 -5.11 -0.43 -12.68
C ASP A 162 -5.44 -1.87 -12.24
N ALA A 163 -5.83 -2.71 -13.21
CA ALA A 163 -6.27 -4.09 -12.97
C ALA A 163 -5.25 -4.88 -12.14
N THR A 164 -3.97 -4.79 -12.50
CA THR A 164 -2.89 -5.53 -11.82
C THR A 164 -2.78 -5.17 -10.34
N LEU A 165 -2.90 -3.88 -10.01
CA LEU A 165 -2.81 -3.43 -8.62
C LEU A 165 -4.04 -3.83 -7.81
N ILE A 166 -5.22 -3.71 -8.39
CA ILE A 166 -6.47 -4.11 -7.70
C ILE A 166 -6.52 -5.63 -7.51
N GLU A 167 -6.14 -6.40 -8.51
CA GLU A 167 -6.01 -7.85 -8.40
C GLU A 167 -5.07 -8.24 -7.25
N GLN A 168 -3.90 -7.60 -7.15
CA GLN A 168 -2.94 -7.85 -6.07
C GLN A 168 -3.52 -7.51 -4.68
N VAL A 169 -4.26 -6.40 -4.57
CA VAL A 169 -4.96 -6.05 -3.31
C VAL A 169 -5.96 -7.13 -2.92
N LEU A 170 -6.77 -7.60 -3.87
CA LEU A 170 -7.77 -8.65 -3.61
C LEU A 170 -7.09 -9.95 -3.17
N ILE A 171 -6.02 -10.37 -3.86
CA ILE A 171 -5.24 -11.55 -3.50
C ILE A 171 -4.68 -11.42 -2.08
N ASN A 172 -4.02 -10.30 -1.76
CA ASN A 172 -3.43 -10.08 -0.44
C ASN A 172 -4.48 -10.13 0.68
N LEU A 173 -5.64 -9.52 0.46
CA LEU A 173 -6.72 -9.54 1.47
C LEU A 173 -7.31 -10.94 1.65
N MET A 174 -7.53 -11.69 0.57
CA MET A 174 -8.01 -13.07 0.64
C MET A 174 -6.98 -14.00 1.30
N GLU A 175 -5.69 -13.86 0.97
CA GLU A 175 -4.62 -14.62 1.64
C GLU A 175 -4.54 -14.33 3.13
N ASN A 176 -4.66 -13.05 3.53
CA ASN A 176 -4.73 -12.67 4.94
C ASN A 176 -5.91 -13.32 5.64
N ALA A 177 -7.08 -13.32 5.01
CA ALA A 177 -8.26 -13.99 5.52
C ALA A 177 -8.04 -15.50 5.70
N ILE A 178 -7.41 -16.19 4.73
CA ILE A 178 -7.12 -17.63 4.81
C ILE A 178 -6.11 -17.93 5.93
N ARG A 179 -5.02 -17.20 5.99
CA ARG A 179 -3.91 -17.50 6.91
C ARG A 179 -4.18 -17.10 8.36
N HIS A 180 -4.92 -16.01 8.58
CA HIS A 180 -5.03 -15.39 9.91
C HIS A 180 -6.41 -15.53 10.56
N SER A 181 -7.44 -15.94 9.82
CA SER A 181 -8.76 -16.17 10.40
C SER A 181 -8.76 -17.29 11.46
N GLY A 182 -7.97 -18.34 11.24
CA GLY A 182 -8.02 -19.56 12.05
C GLY A 182 -9.35 -20.31 11.86
N SER A 183 -10.12 -20.00 10.83
CA SER A 183 -11.43 -20.58 10.51
C SER A 183 -11.39 -21.29 9.16
N THR A 184 -12.10 -22.40 9.05
CA THR A 184 -12.34 -23.12 7.79
C THR A 184 -13.61 -22.65 7.07
N ALA A 185 -14.31 -21.65 7.63
CA ALA A 185 -15.50 -21.09 7.02
C ALA A 185 -15.17 -20.38 5.70
N PRO A 186 -16.11 -20.35 4.73
CA PRO A 186 -15.90 -19.67 3.46
C PRO A 186 -15.59 -18.20 3.62
N ILE A 187 -14.66 -17.72 2.78
CA ILE A 187 -14.35 -16.29 2.65
C ILE A 187 -15.36 -15.67 1.70
N GLY A 188 -15.94 -14.53 2.10
CA GLY A 188 -16.83 -13.75 1.26
C GLY A 188 -16.07 -12.69 0.48
N VAL A 189 -16.29 -12.62 -0.85
CA VAL A 189 -15.87 -11.52 -1.71
C VAL A 189 -17.13 -10.92 -2.30
N LYS A 190 -17.45 -9.67 -1.91
CA LYS A 190 -18.63 -8.96 -2.38
C LYS A 190 -18.22 -7.67 -3.08
N VAL A 191 -18.78 -7.46 -4.27
CA VAL A 191 -18.68 -6.16 -4.96
C VAL A 191 -20.03 -5.47 -4.92
N SER A 192 -20.02 -4.17 -4.67
CA SER A 192 -21.21 -3.32 -4.73
C SER A 192 -20.92 -2.02 -5.45
N ARG A 193 -21.89 -1.56 -6.25
CA ARG A 193 -21.83 -0.27 -6.96
C ARG A 193 -22.04 0.87 -5.98
N LYS A 194 -21.21 1.91 -6.08
CA LYS A 194 -21.46 3.22 -5.46
C LYS A 194 -21.58 4.31 -6.52
N LYS A 195 -22.09 5.50 -6.14
CA LYS A 195 -22.30 6.64 -7.07
C LYS A 195 -21.05 7.03 -7.87
N SER A 196 -19.85 6.82 -7.33
CA SER A 196 -18.57 7.24 -7.93
C SER A 196 -17.57 6.09 -8.14
N GLY A 197 -18.03 4.82 -8.11
CA GLY A 197 -17.14 3.68 -8.28
C GLY A 197 -17.70 2.37 -7.74
N ALA A 198 -16.80 1.45 -7.37
CA ALA A 198 -17.13 0.16 -6.79
C ALA A 198 -16.57 0.03 -5.38
N VAL A 199 -17.22 -0.78 -4.55
CA VAL A 199 -16.71 -1.20 -3.25
C VAL A 199 -16.50 -2.69 -3.26
N PHE A 200 -15.27 -3.09 -3.00
CA PHE A 200 -14.89 -4.49 -2.78
C PHE A 200 -14.91 -4.75 -1.27
N THR A 201 -15.59 -5.77 -0.86
CA THR A 201 -15.67 -6.20 0.54
C THR A 201 -15.19 -7.64 0.63
N ILE A 202 -14.12 -7.86 1.39
CA ILE A 202 -13.64 -9.18 1.73
C ILE A 202 -14.01 -9.43 3.19
N SER A 203 -14.59 -10.58 3.48
CA SER A 203 -15.04 -10.96 4.82
C SER A 203 -14.59 -12.37 5.16
N ASP A 204 -14.12 -12.55 6.39
CA ASP A 204 -13.81 -13.83 6.99
C ASP A 204 -14.61 -14.01 8.30
N ASN A 205 -14.64 -15.23 8.81
CA ASN A 205 -15.28 -15.59 10.08
C ASN A 205 -14.21 -15.97 11.13
N GLY A 206 -13.09 -15.27 11.13
CA GLY A 206 -11.99 -15.54 12.03
C GLY A 206 -12.10 -14.82 13.37
N LYS A 207 -11.00 -14.89 14.12
CA LYS A 207 -10.89 -14.28 15.47
C LYS A 207 -10.96 -12.75 15.48
N GLY A 208 -10.92 -12.12 14.30
CA GLY A 208 -10.91 -10.67 14.15
C GLY A 208 -9.60 -10.02 14.61
N ILE A 209 -9.60 -8.68 14.59
CA ILE A 209 -8.46 -7.84 15.01
C ILE A 209 -8.89 -7.10 16.26
N ASP A 210 -7.99 -7.03 17.26
CA ASP A 210 -8.24 -6.26 18.48
C ASP A 210 -8.59 -4.80 18.11
N PRO A 211 -9.72 -4.26 18.61
CA PRO A 211 -10.15 -2.91 18.30
C PRO A 211 -9.09 -1.83 18.59
N SER A 212 -8.22 -2.05 19.58
CA SER A 212 -7.12 -1.14 19.92
C SER A 212 -6.05 -1.05 18.84
N ARG A 213 -5.91 -2.08 17.99
CA ARG A 213 -4.92 -2.17 16.92
C ARG A 213 -5.44 -1.64 15.58
N ILE A 214 -6.76 -1.50 15.41
CA ILE A 214 -7.36 -1.07 14.14
C ILE A 214 -6.84 0.29 13.66
N PRO A 215 -6.67 1.33 14.51
CA PRO A 215 -6.14 2.61 14.08
C PRO A 215 -4.71 2.54 13.54
N ASP A 216 -3.90 1.60 14.05
CA ASP A 216 -2.47 1.49 13.74
C ASP A 216 -2.17 0.58 12.52
N ILE A 217 -3.18 -0.14 11.99
CA ILE A 217 -2.98 -1.10 10.88
C ILE A 217 -2.41 -0.42 9.63
N PHE A 218 -2.80 0.84 9.37
CA PHE A 218 -2.37 1.59 8.19
C PHE A 218 -1.20 2.55 8.48
N ASP A 219 -0.82 2.74 9.75
CA ASP A 219 0.25 3.65 10.16
C ASP A 219 1.65 3.04 10.10
N GLY A 220 1.78 1.78 9.71
CA GLY A 220 3.06 1.06 9.63
C GLY A 220 3.74 0.82 10.98
N LYS A 221 3.00 0.99 12.08
CA LYS A 221 3.51 0.83 13.46
C LYS A 221 3.23 -0.54 14.07
N THR A 222 2.71 -1.48 13.31
CA THR A 222 2.45 -2.84 13.80
C THR A 222 3.76 -3.54 14.13
N GLN A 223 4.12 -3.54 15.40
CA GLN A 223 5.12 -4.44 15.95
C GLN A 223 4.52 -5.86 15.89
N HIS A 224 5.21 -6.75 15.22
CA HIS A 224 4.95 -8.18 15.31
C HIS A 224 5.34 -8.60 16.74
N GLY A 225 4.33 -8.92 17.54
CA GLY A 225 4.47 -9.62 18.81
C GLY A 225 4.10 -11.09 18.62
#